data_710cbbc3bfcc584bb0c2f1fad966314a
#
_entry.id   710cbbc3bfcc584bb0c2f1fad966314a
#
_cell.length_a   1.000
_cell.length_b   1.000
_cell.length_c   1.000
_cell.angle_alpha   90.00
_cell.angle_beta   90.00
_cell.angle_gamma   90.00
#
_symmetry.space_group_name_H-M   'P 1'
#
loop_
_entity.id
_entity.type
_entity.pdbx_description
1 polymer ?
#
loop_
_entity_poly.entity_id
_entity_poly.type
_entity_poly.pdbx_seq_one_letter_code
_entity_poly.pdbx_strand_id
1 'polypeptide(L)'
;TDSHNIVKISKKRLREKGLLKPVIIDLTYDYFLTKNWDLYSTISIQDFTNNFYKNASKSLEYLPDRAHTIVTNLINKDLLNKYHTLEQLNTSFKRMDLRLSERLLKRESASGYFYDVHINIEDLEKDFLEFFPLLCEHIKKDLDKEKLNHWKI
;
A
#
# COMPACT_ATOMS: atom_id res chain seq x y z
N THR A 1 3.09 6.25 -10.51
CA THR A 1 2.21 6.71 -9.39
C THR A 1 2.67 8.04 -8.82
N ASP A 2 3.88 8.18 -8.35
CA ASP A 2 4.40 9.38 -7.65
C ASP A 2 4.29 10.71 -8.42
N SER A 3 4.29 10.66 -9.75
CA SER A 3 4.14 11.83 -10.62
C SER A 3 2.69 12.22 -10.89
N HIS A 4 1.70 11.39 -10.54
CA HIS A 4 0.28 11.67 -10.78
C HIS A 4 -0.19 12.88 -9.96
N ASN A 5 -1.04 13.73 -10.55
CA ASN A 5 -1.45 14.98 -9.91
C ASN A 5 -2.21 14.77 -8.59
N ILE A 6 -3.10 13.77 -8.54
CA ILE A 6 -3.85 13.45 -7.32
C ILE A 6 -2.88 13.02 -6.19
N VAL A 7 -1.90 12.15 -6.49
CA VAL A 7 -0.89 11.74 -5.51
C VAL A 7 -0.04 12.93 -5.02
N LYS A 8 0.25 13.90 -5.90
CA LYS A 8 0.92 15.15 -5.49
C LYS A 8 0.03 15.99 -4.56
N ILE A 9 -1.29 16.00 -4.78
CA ILE A 9 -2.26 16.69 -3.90
C ILE A 9 -2.25 16.01 -2.52
N SER A 10 -2.38 14.68 -2.47
CA SER A 10 -2.33 13.92 -1.21
C SER A 10 -1.03 14.19 -0.42
N LYS A 11 0.12 14.25 -1.11
CA LYS A 11 1.40 14.62 -0.47
C LYS A 11 1.39 16.03 0.12
N LYS A 12 0.63 16.97 -0.44
CA LYS A 12 0.49 18.34 0.09
C LYS A 12 -0.41 18.41 1.32
N ARG A 13 -1.32 17.45 1.51
CA ARG A 13 -2.17 17.37 2.70
C ARG A 13 -1.40 16.95 3.96
N LEU A 14 -0.24 16.33 3.80
CA LEU A 14 0.70 16.06 4.88
C LEU A 14 1.49 17.35 5.21
N ARG A 15 2.35 17.30 6.25
CA ARG A 15 3.25 18.43 6.61
C ARG A 15 3.96 19.02 5.41
N GLU A 16 4.35 20.29 5.51
CA GLU A 16 4.90 21.03 4.37
C GLU A 16 6.15 20.37 3.76
N LYS A 17 7.12 19.95 4.59
CA LYS A 17 8.38 19.33 4.17
C LYS A 17 8.50 17.90 4.72
N GLY A 18 9.04 16.98 3.91
CA GLY A 18 9.33 15.63 4.36
C GLY A 18 9.73 14.70 3.21
N LEU A 19 10.77 13.91 3.46
CA LEU A 19 11.32 12.92 2.51
C LEU A 19 10.47 11.65 2.46
N LEU A 20 9.75 11.35 3.56
CA LEU A 20 8.96 10.12 3.69
C LEU A 20 7.54 10.25 3.12
N LYS A 21 7.11 11.45 2.70
CA LYS A 21 5.75 11.66 2.17
C LYS A 21 5.31 10.65 1.09
N PRO A 22 6.15 10.28 0.11
CA PRO A 22 5.77 9.27 -0.88
C PRO A 22 5.41 7.94 -0.22
N VAL A 23 6.26 7.43 0.65
CA VAL A 23 6.05 6.15 1.34
C VAL A 23 4.85 6.21 2.29
N ILE A 24 4.62 7.34 2.95
CA ILE A 24 3.46 7.54 3.82
C ILE A 24 2.16 7.47 3.00
N ILE A 25 2.11 8.10 1.84
CA ILE A 25 0.94 8.03 0.95
C ILE A 25 0.74 6.61 0.42
N ASP A 26 1.82 5.91 0.01
CA ASP A 26 1.72 4.52 -0.46
C ASP A 26 1.10 3.62 0.63
N LEU A 27 1.61 3.66 1.86
CA LEU A 27 1.07 2.88 2.98
C LEU A 27 -0.38 3.28 3.35
N THR A 28 -0.71 4.56 3.23
CA THR A 28 -2.07 5.05 3.47
C THR A 28 -3.03 4.58 2.38
N TYR A 29 -2.59 4.53 1.14
CA TYR A 29 -3.36 4.03 0.01
C TYR A 29 -3.56 2.51 0.09
N ASP A 30 -2.57 1.75 0.58
CA ASP A 30 -2.73 0.31 0.89
C ASP A 30 -3.84 0.09 1.93
N TYR A 31 -3.90 0.94 2.96
CA TYR A 31 -5.00 0.92 3.93
C TYR A 31 -6.35 1.23 3.27
N PHE A 32 -6.46 2.25 2.42
CA PHE A 32 -7.72 2.57 1.74
C PHE A 32 -8.13 1.49 0.74
N LEU A 33 -7.18 0.88 0.03
CA LEU A 33 -7.47 -0.25 -0.83
C LEU A 33 -8.09 -1.41 -0.04
N THR A 34 -7.51 -1.73 1.11
CA THR A 34 -8.02 -2.79 1.98
C THR A 34 -9.40 -2.44 2.54
N LYS A 35 -9.59 -1.21 3.00
CA LYS A 35 -10.86 -0.70 3.53
C LYS A 35 -11.98 -0.71 2.48
N ASN A 36 -11.66 -0.37 1.24
CA ASN A 36 -12.61 -0.23 0.14
C ASN A 36 -12.55 -1.41 -0.85
N TRP A 37 -11.98 -2.55 -0.44
CA TRP A 37 -11.74 -3.70 -1.32
C TRP A 37 -12.96 -4.16 -2.10
N ASP A 38 -14.12 -4.20 -1.47
CA ASP A 38 -15.37 -4.68 -2.06
C ASP A 38 -15.88 -3.80 -3.21
N LEU A 39 -15.40 -2.55 -3.33
CA LEU A 39 -15.69 -1.69 -4.48
C LEU A 39 -14.96 -2.17 -5.74
N TYR A 40 -13.83 -2.84 -5.59
CA TYR A 40 -12.89 -3.13 -6.66
C TYR A 40 -12.79 -4.60 -7.03
N SER A 41 -13.23 -5.51 -6.17
CA SER A 41 -13.07 -6.96 -6.37
C SER A 41 -14.35 -7.74 -6.08
N THR A 42 -14.57 -8.80 -6.87
CA THR A 42 -15.67 -9.78 -6.66
C THR A 42 -15.33 -10.87 -5.67
N ILE A 43 -14.04 -11.05 -5.34
CA ILE A 43 -13.58 -12.00 -4.32
C ILE A 43 -13.19 -11.26 -3.04
N SER A 44 -13.30 -11.92 -1.89
CA SER A 44 -12.90 -11.33 -0.61
C SER A 44 -11.41 -11.03 -0.59
N ILE A 45 -10.99 -10.04 0.19
CA ILE A 45 -9.56 -9.76 0.37
C ILE A 45 -8.83 -10.97 0.99
N GLN A 46 -9.51 -11.74 1.84
CA GLN A 46 -8.95 -12.94 2.46
C GLN A 46 -8.69 -14.04 1.41
N ASP A 47 -9.62 -14.27 0.49
CA ASP A 47 -9.43 -15.23 -0.60
C ASP A 47 -8.32 -14.77 -1.55
N PHE A 48 -8.29 -13.48 -1.86
CA PHE A 48 -7.22 -12.90 -2.67
C PHE A 48 -5.85 -13.12 -2.02
N THR A 49 -5.69 -12.77 -0.75
CA THR A 49 -4.40 -12.91 -0.04
C THR A 49 -3.98 -14.37 0.12
N ASN A 50 -4.92 -15.26 0.43
CA ASN A 50 -4.65 -16.70 0.51
C ASN A 50 -4.19 -17.28 -0.83
N ASN A 51 -4.85 -16.91 -1.92
CA ASN A 51 -4.47 -17.33 -3.27
C ASN A 51 -3.11 -16.75 -3.67
N PHE A 52 -2.86 -15.48 -3.36
CA PHE A 52 -1.57 -14.86 -3.61
C PHE A 52 -0.44 -15.58 -2.87
N TYR A 53 -0.58 -15.82 -1.56
CA TYR A 53 0.43 -16.52 -0.76
C TYR A 53 0.67 -17.95 -1.26
N LYS A 54 -0.39 -18.68 -1.61
CA LYS A 54 -0.27 -20.03 -2.17
C LYS A 54 0.52 -20.03 -3.48
N ASN A 55 0.27 -19.09 -4.37
CA ASN A 55 0.96 -19.00 -5.65
C ASN A 55 2.40 -18.48 -5.47
N ALA A 56 2.61 -17.48 -4.63
CA ALA A 56 3.93 -16.95 -4.32
C ALA A 56 4.84 -18.01 -3.70
N SER A 57 4.30 -18.86 -2.79
CA SER A 57 5.05 -19.96 -2.17
C SER A 57 5.55 -20.98 -3.21
N LYS A 58 4.74 -21.28 -4.24
CA LYS A 58 5.14 -22.20 -5.32
C LYS A 58 6.25 -21.62 -6.22
N SER A 59 6.36 -20.31 -6.27
CA SER A 59 7.32 -19.61 -7.14
C SER A 59 8.62 -19.27 -6.42
N LEU A 60 8.75 -19.50 -5.11
CA LEU A 60 9.89 -19.10 -4.31
C LEU A 60 11.22 -19.64 -4.86
N GLU A 61 11.25 -20.90 -5.29
CA GLU A 61 12.45 -21.57 -5.80
C GLU A 61 13.01 -20.96 -7.10
N TYR A 62 12.17 -20.21 -7.83
CA TYR A 62 12.55 -19.57 -9.09
C TYR A 62 12.95 -18.09 -8.90
N LEU A 63 12.86 -17.56 -7.68
CA LEU A 63 13.15 -16.15 -7.41
C LEU A 63 14.63 -15.93 -7.08
N PRO A 64 15.23 -14.82 -7.58
CA PRO A 64 16.55 -14.37 -7.10
C PRO A 64 16.54 -14.14 -5.58
N ASP A 65 17.69 -14.35 -4.91
CA ASP A 65 17.83 -14.33 -3.44
C ASP A 65 17.14 -13.14 -2.76
N ARG A 66 17.28 -11.95 -3.34
CA ARG A 66 16.66 -10.74 -2.79
C ARG A 66 15.14 -10.80 -2.85
N ALA A 67 14.58 -11.23 -3.99
CA ALA A 67 13.15 -11.36 -4.18
C ALA A 67 12.59 -12.50 -3.32
N HIS A 68 13.30 -13.63 -3.25
CA HIS A 68 12.98 -14.76 -2.37
C HIS A 68 12.83 -14.30 -0.91
N THR A 69 13.81 -13.55 -0.39
CA THR A 69 13.78 -13.03 0.99
C THR A 69 12.58 -12.09 1.21
N ILE A 70 12.29 -11.21 0.24
CA ILE A 70 11.15 -10.27 0.34
C ILE A 70 9.82 -11.04 0.38
N VAL A 71 9.62 -11.96 -0.55
CA VAL A 71 8.37 -12.73 -0.67
C VAL A 71 8.19 -13.66 0.53
N THR A 72 9.24 -14.33 0.99
CA THR A 72 9.21 -15.15 2.21
C THR A 72 8.80 -14.33 3.43
N ASN A 73 9.35 -13.13 3.60
CA ASN A 73 8.96 -12.23 4.68
C ASN A 73 7.50 -11.75 4.55
N LEU A 74 7.04 -11.49 3.32
CA LEU A 74 5.65 -11.09 3.04
C LEU A 74 4.67 -12.17 3.50
N ILE A 75 4.95 -13.44 3.16
CA ILE A 75 4.13 -14.59 3.52
C ILE A 75 4.19 -14.85 5.03
N ASN A 76 5.39 -15.06 5.58
CA ASN A 76 5.57 -15.48 6.99
C ASN A 76 5.06 -14.46 8.00
N LYS A 77 5.08 -13.19 7.65
CA LYS A 77 4.58 -12.10 8.50
C LYS A 77 3.16 -11.68 8.18
N ASP A 78 2.53 -12.33 7.21
CA ASP A 78 1.16 -12.01 6.75
C ASP A 78 0.98 -10.51 6.51
N LEU A 79 1.88 -9.92 5.71
CA LEU A 79 1.94 -8.47 5.59
C LEU A 79 0.76 -7.89 4.82
N LEU A 80 0.15 -8.63 3.87
CA LEU A 80 -0.99 -8.15 3.10
C LEU A 80 -2.26 -7.98 3.96
N ASN A 81 -2.36 -8.71 5.08
CA ASN A 81 -3.48 -8.61 6.01
C ASN A 81 -3.26 -7.58 7.14
N LYS A 82 -2.27 -6.67 7.01
CA LYS A 82 -1.91 -5.71 8.07
C LYS A 82 -2.29 -4.26 7.78
N TYR A 83 -3.31 -4.04 6.95
CA TYR A 83 -3.77 -2.70 6.57
C TYR A 83 -5.27 -2.50 6.76
N HIS A 84 -5.94 -3.34 7.60
CA HIS A 84 -7.39 -3.28 7.75
C HIS A 84 -7.89 -2.17 8.68
N THR A 85 -7.05 -1.65 9.57
CA THR A 85 -7.42 -0.62 10.54
C THR A 85 -6.41 0.52 10.61
N LEU A 86 -6.84 1.69 11.08
CA LEU A 86 -5.92 2.82 11.32
C LEU A 86 -4.83 2.48 12.35
N GLU A 87 -5.13 1.62 13.32
CA GLU A 87 -4.13 1.16 14.29
C GLU A 87 -3.04 0.32 13.62
N GLN A 88 -3.44 -0.56 12.68
CA GLN A 88 -2.50 -1.34 11.88
C GLN A 88 -1.66 -0.47 10.95
N LEU A 89 -2.25 0.59 10.36
CA LEU A 89 -1.53 1.59 9.60
C LEU A 89 -0.47 2.30 10.47
N ASN A 90 -0.85 2.75 11.68
CA ASN A 90 0.09 3.34 12.64
C ASN A 90 1.22 2.36 13.01
N THR A 91 0.89 1.10 13.21
CA THR A 91 1.88 0.04 13.45
C THR A 91 2.82 -0.13 12.26
N SER A 92 2.32 0.00 11.03
CA SER A 92 3.14 -0.06 9.81
C SER A 92 4.11 1.13 9.72
N PHE A 93 3.69 2.34 10.11
CA PHE A 93 4.57 3.51 10.23
C PHE A 93 5.68 3.27 11.27
N LYS A 94 5.35 2.74 12.45
CA LYS A 94 6.35 2.40 13.48
C LYS A 94 7.34 1.34 13.00
N ARG A 95 6.88 0.34 12.22
CA ARG A 95 7.78 -0.65 11.60
C ARG A 95 8.69 -0.04 10.55
N MET A 96 8.22 0.97 9.82
CA MET A 96 9.05 1.70 8.88
C MET A 96 10.18 2.42 9.61
N ASP A 97 9.92 3.05 10.75
CA ASP A 97 10.95 3.72 11.56
C ASP A 97 12.10 2.78 11.91
N LEU A 98 11.81 1.50 12.22
CA LEU A 98 12.85 0.50 12.52
C LEU A 98 13.77 0.15 11.33
N ARG A 99 13.40 0.56 10.12
CA ARG A 99 14.16 0.32 8.88
C ARG A 99 14.91 1.56 8.40
N LEU A 100 14.63 2.72 8.99
CA LEU A 100 15.30 3.96 8.64
C LEU A 100 16.71 3.97 9.22
N SER A 101 17.64 4.61 8.50
CA SER A 101 18.96 4.91 9.07
C SER A 101 18.83 5.88 10.24
N GLU A 102 19.72 5.78 11.23
CA GLU A 102 19.74 6.72 12.37
C GLU A 102 19.80 8.19 11.93
N ARG A 103 20.52 8.48 10.86
CA ARG A 103 20.61 9.83 10.29
C ARG A 103 19.26 10.35 9.80
N LEU A 104 18.45 9.48 9.17
CA LEU A 104 17.14 9.87 8.68
C LEU A 104 16.14 9.96 9.84
N LEU A 105 16.17 8.99 10.77
CA LEU A 105 15.28 8.96 11.94
C LEU A 105 15.44 10.18 12.85
N LYS A 106 16.67 10.73 12.97
CA LYS A 106 16.93 12.00 13.69
C LYS A 106 16.29 13.20 13.02
N ARG A 107 15.99 13.15 11.74
CA ARG A 107 15.39 14.25 10.97
C ARG A 107 13.89 14.08 10.80
N GLU A 108 13.43 12.84 10.65
CA GLU A 108 12.07 12.53 10.25
C GLU A 108 11.74 11.08 10.58
N SER A 109 10.56 10.83 11.15
CA SER A 109 10.04 9.49 11.40
C SER A 109 8.74 9.26 10.64
N ALA A 110 8.49 8.03 10.20
CA ALA A 110 7.24 7.66 9.56
C ALA A 110 6.06 7.72 10.55
N SER A 111 6.27 7.26 11.79
CA SER A 111 5.26 7.33 12.86
C SER A 111 4.82 8.77 13.17
N GLY A 112 5.71 9.75 13.00
CA GLY A 112 5.39 11.17 13.17
C GLY A 112 4.37 11.71 12.16
N TYR A 113 4.11 11.01 11.05
CA TYR A 113 3.08 11.37 10.06
C TYR A 113 1.67 10.87 10.43
N PHE A 114 1.54 10.02 11.44
CA PHE A 114 0.23 9.45 11.75
C PHE A 114 -0.81 10.51 12.08
N TYR A 115 -0.43 11.57 12.80
CA TYR A 115 -1.30 12.69 13.08
C TYR A 115 -1.74 13.41 11.80
N ASP A 116 -0.80 13.71 10.88
CA ASP A 116 -1.11 14.38 9.62
C ASP A 116 -2.09 13.57 8.77
N VAL A 117 -1.90 12.24 8.72
CA VAL A 117 -2.80 11.31 8.02
C VAL A 117 -4.16 11.28 8.70
N HIS A 118 -4.21 11.20 10.03
CA HIS A 118 -5.45 11.09 10.78
C HIS A 118 -6.35 12.31 10.60
N ILE A 119 -5.81 13.52 10.68
CA ILE A 119 -6.61 14.75 10.53
C ILE A 119 -7.06 14.99 9.08
N ASN A 120 -6.38 14.42 8.10
CA ASN A 120 -6.71 14.54 6.67
C ASN A 120 -7.31 13.26 6.09
N ILE A 121 -7.74 12.32 6.93
CA ILE A 121 -8.08 10.95 6.51
C ILE A 121 -9.19 10.91 5.45
N GLU A 122 -10.23 11.73 5.61
CA GLU A 122 -11.36 11.79 4.67
C GLU A 122 -10.95 12.34 3.31
N ASP A 123 -10.13 13.38 3.29
CA ASP A 123 -9.65 13.98 2.05
C ASP A 123 -8.64 13.09 1.34
N LEU A 124 -7.78 12.40 2.08
CA LEU A 124 -6.85 11.40 1.53
C LEU A 124 -7.60 10.21 0.95
N GLU A 125 -8.71 9.78 1.58
CA GLU A 125 -9.55 8.72 1.05
C GLU A 125 -10.26 9.15 -0.25
N LYS A 126 -10.77 10.38 -0.33
CA LYS A 126 -11.33 10.94 -1.58
C LYS A 126 -10.30 10.95 -2.70
N ASP A 127 -9.08 11.41 -2.41
CA ASP A 127 -7.98 11.40 -3.37
C ASP A 127 -7.69 9.96 -3.85
N PHE A 128 -7.68 8.97 -2.94
CA PHE A 128 -7.50 7.57 -3.28
C PHE A 128 -8.62 7.03 -4.17
N LEU A 129 -9.89 7.29 -3.82
CA LEU A 129 -11.05 6.82 -4.57
C LEU A 129 -11.11 7.40 -5.99
N GLU A 130 -10.56 8.59 -6.20
CA GLU A 130 -10.40 9.19 -7.53
C GLU A 130 -9.20 8.60 -8.28
N PHE A 131 -8.08 8.40 -7.60
CA PHE A 131 -6.83 7.95 -8.21
C PHE A 131 -6.84 6.46 -8.60
N PHE A 132 -7.33 5.59 -7.71
CA PHE A 132 -7.16 4.15 -7.89
C PHE A 132 -7.86 3.57 -9.13
N PRO A 133 -9.10 3.98 -9.49
CA PRO A 133 -9.71 3.57 -10.75
C PRO A 133 -8.90 3.96 -11.98
N LEU A 134 -8.31 5.17 -12.00
CA LEU A 134 -7.47 5.63 -13.11
C LEU A 134 -6.18 4.79 -13.24
N LEU A 135 -5.60 4.40 -12.11
CA LEU A 135 -4.47 3.48 -12.09
C LEU A 135 -4.85 2.11 -12.67
N CYS A 136 -6.00 1.58 -12.26
CA CYS A 136 -6.51 0.31 -12.76
C CYS A 136 -6.78 0.33 -14.26
N GLU A 137 -7.40 1.39 -14.79
CA GLU A 137 -7.63 1.57 -16.23
C GLU A 137 -6.31 1.60 -17.02
N HIS A 138 -5.27 2.22 -16.45
CA HIS A 138 -3.96 2.26 -17.07
C HIS A 138 -3.32 0.87 -17.12
N ILE A 139 -3.37 0.13 -16.02
CA ILE A 139 -2.76 -1.21 -15.91
C ILE A 139 -3.51 -2.24 -16.74
N LYS A 140 -4.84 -2.15 -16.88
CA LYS A 140 -5.65 -3.06 -17.69
C LYS A 140 -5.17 -3.19 -19.14
N LYS A 141 -4.55 -2.15 -19.69
CA LYS A 141 -4.04 -2.14 -21.07
C LYS A 141 -2.92 -3.16 -21.30
N ASP A 142 -2.18 -3.48 -20.22
CA ASP A 142 -0.99 -4.31 -20.26
C ASP A 142 -1.21 -5.71 -19.63
N LEU A 143 -2.43 -6.00 -19.12
CA LEU A 143 -2.75 -7.26 -18.47
C LEU A 143 -3.70 -8.11 -19.29
N ASP A 144 -3.51 -9.43 -19.23
CA ASP A 144 -4.42 -10.41 -19.80
C ASP A 144 -5.80 -10.35 -19.12
N LYS A 145 -6.88 -10.42 -19.91
CA LYS A 145 -8.26 -10.36 -19.42
C LYS A 145 -8.57 -11.42 -18.36
N GLU A 146 -7.96 -12.61 -18.47
CA GLU A 146 -8.15 -13.69 -17.49
C GLU A 146 -7.66 -13.33 -16.09
N LYS A 147 -6.62 -12.47 -15.98
CA LYS A 147 -6.08 -12.00 -14.70
C LYS A 147 -6.96 -10.94 -14.05
N LEU A 148 -7.89 -10.37 -14.81
CA LEU A 148 -8.76 -9.27 -14.38
C LEU A 148 -10.18 -9.73 -14.05
N ASN A 149 -10.48 -11.03 -14.12
CA ASN A 149 -11.83 -11.59 -14.00
C ASN A 149 -12.51 -11.30 -12.65
N HIS A 150 -11.73 -10.99 -11.60
CA HIS A 150 -12.26 -10.60 -10.30
C HIS A 150 -12.37 -9.08 -10.10
N TRP A 151 -11.93 -8.26 -11.06
CA TRP A 151 -12.02 -6.80 -10.94
C TRP A 151 -13.42 -6.30 -11.28
N LYS A 152 -13.93 -5.36 -10.49
CA LYS A 152 -15.22 -4.68 -10.73
C LYS A 152 -15.09 -3.38 -11.52
N ILE A 153 -13.88 -2.93 -11.74
CA ILE A 153 -13.52 -1.66 -12.38
C ILE A 153 -12.73 -1.87 -13.66
#